data_39d6a666a30b8fd2e4c97b215cd86ab9
#
_entry.id   39d6a666a30b8fd2e4c97b215cd86ab9
#
_cell.length_a   1.000
_cell.length_b   1.000
_cell.length_c   1.000
_cell.angle_alpha   90.00
_cell.angle_beta   90.00
_cell.angle_gamma   90.00
#
_symmetry.space_group_name_H-M   'P 1'
#
loop_
_entity.id
_entity.type
_entity.pdbx_description
1 polymer ?
#
loop_
_entity_poly.entity_id
_entity_poly.type
_entity_poly.pdbx_seq_one_letter_code
_entity_poly.pdbx_strand_id
1 'polypeptide(L)'
;FLELLDIAAREAGCRLEITPFPDGPFAADSVDDRPVARIRFVADPSVVRDPLFAHVLRRRSTKTPFDTARPLEAAHQAALTGLPLSPAMAAAGCGLHLAADAMTVAELRDITGSAVDIEMHTPRTHRESIDLLRIGAAEIDAHRDGIDLHGPMFWWMKRLGLMTREKAMTPGTMAWDGGVDYARGWVAGTNAFGWLTTT
;
A
#
# COMPACT_ATOMS: atom_id res chain seq x y z
N PHE A 1 -8.05 0.15 6.25
CA PHE A 1 -8.86 1.17 6.92
C PHE A 1 -9.48 0.65 8.24
N LEU A 2 -10.21 -0.46 8.24
CA LEU A 2 -10.92 -0.99 9.42
C LEU A 2 -9.98 -1.28 10.60
N GLU A 3 -8.80 -1.82 10.36
CA GLU A 3 -7.79 -2.07 11.38
C GLU A 3 -7.32 -0.76 12.06
N LEU A 4 -7.03 0.27 11.28
CA LEU A 4 -6.65 1.57 11.83
C LEU A 4 -7.78 2.21 12.65
N LEU A 5 -9.02 1.97 12.25
CA LEU A 5 -10.19 2.43 12.99
C LEU A 5 -10.37 1.67 14.31
N ASP A 6 -10.13 0.35 14.32
CA ASP A 6 -10.17 -0.46 15.55
C ASP A 6 -9.09 -0.03 16.55
N ILE A 7 -7.86 0.16 16.08
CA ILE A 7 -6.76 0.69 16.90
C ILE A 7 -7.14 2.04 17.52
N ALA A 8 -7.72 2.95 16.74
CA ALA A 8 -8.16 4.27 17.23
C ALA A 8 -9.35 4.18 18.20
N ALA A 9 -10.29 3.28 17.95
CA ALA A 9 -11.44 3.06 18.84
C ALA A 9 -11.01 2.51 20.20
N ARG A 10 -10.06 1.57 20.24
CA ARG A 10 -9.48 1.05 21.49
C ARG A 10 -8.79 2.14 22.29
N GLU A 11 -8.08 3.07 21.65
CA GLU A 11 -7.49 4.22 22.31
C GLU A 11 -8.56 5.09 22.98
N ALA A 12 -9.72 5.22 22.35
CA ALA A 12 -10.89 5.94 22.90
C ALA A 12 -11.73 5.12 23.90
N GLY A 13 -11.29 3.92 24.31
CA GLY A 13 -12.03 3.06 25.23
C GLY A 13 -13.28 2.42 24.61
N CYS A 14 -13.26 2.23 23.29
CA CYS A 14 -14.37 1.62 22.56
C CYS A 14 -13.93 0.31 21.88
N ARG A 15 -14.83 -0.64 21.87
CA ARG A 15 -14.75 -1.84 21.01
C ARG A 15 -15.58 -1.60 19.76
N LEU A 16 -15.05 -2.04 18.61
CA LEU A 16 -15.81 -2.03 17.36
C LEU A 16 -16.60 -3.34 17.18
N GLU A 17 -17.83 -3.18 16.77
CA GLU A 17 -18.62 -4.26 16.17
C GLU A 17 -18.73 -4.00 14.68
N ILE A 18 -18.09 -4.87 13.90
CA ILE A 18 -17.98 -4.72 12.45
C ILE A 18 -18.82 -5.81 11.79
N THR A 19 -19.75 -5.40 10.94
CA THR A 19 -20.51 -6.29 10.06
C THR A 19 -20.05 -6.03 8.63
N PRO A 20 -19.20 -6.90 8.05
CA PRO A 20 -18.80 -6.76 6.65
C PRO A 20 -20.00 -6.99 5.72
N PHE A 21 -20.06 -6.24 4.65
CA PHE A 21 -21.07 -6.38 3.59
C PHE A 21 -22.51 -6.56 4.13
N PRO A 22 -23.03 -5.61 4.90
CA PRO A 22 -24.32 -5.77 5.61
C PRO A 22 -25.50 -5.99 4.67
N ASP A 23 -25.39 -5.57 3.42
CA ASP A 23 -26.42 -5.71 2.38
C ASP A 23 -26.01 -6.76 1.32
N GLY A 24 -25.13 -7.71 1.72
CA GLY A 24 -24.61 -8.78 0.89
C GLY A 24 -23.29 -8.43 0.19
N PRO A 25 -22.53 -9.44 -0.25
CA PRO A 25 -21.26 -9.24 -0.95
C PRO A 25 -21.49 -8.59 -2.33
N PHE A 26 -20.47 -7.89 -2.82
CA PHE A 26 -20.45 -7.38 -4.19
C PHE A 26 -20.31 -8.52 -5.20
N ALA A 27 -20.76 -8.28 -6.44
CA ALA A 27 -20.44 -9.18 -7.54
C ALA A 27 -18.93 -9.13 -7.85
N ALA A 28 -18.41 -10.22 -8.44
CA ALA A 28 -16.96 -10.37 -8.66
C ALA A 28 -16.33 -9.28 -9.55
N ASP A 29 -17.13 -8.63 -10.37
CA ASP A 29 -16.69 -7.68 -11.39
C ASP A 29 -17.24 -6.25 -11.19
N SER A 30 -17.98 -6.00 -10.12
CA SER A 30 -18.60 -4.69 -9.88
C SER A 30 -18.66 -4.32 -8.40
N VAL A 31 -18.45 -3.05 -8.13
CA VAL A 31 -18.68 -2.41 -6.84
C VAL A 31 -19.77 -1.35 -7.05
N ASP A 32 -20.80 -1.36 -6.21
CA ASP A 32 -21.91 -0.41 -6.23
C ASP A 32 -21.93 0.44 -4.94
N ASP A 33 -23.00 1.20 -4.72
CA ASP A 33 -23.13 2.13 -3.58
C ASP A 33 -23.50 1.43 -2.24
N ARG A 34 -23.57 0.10 -2.19
CA ARG A 34 -23.82 -0.61 -0.94
C ARG A 34 -22.66 -0.41 0.05
N PRO A 35 -22.94 -0.38 1.35
CA PRO A 35 -21.87 -0.25 2.34
C PRO A 35 -20.96 -1.47 2.40
N VAL A 36 -19.64 -1.25 2.35
CA VAL A 36 -18.63 -2.30 2.55
C VAL A 36 -18.60 -2.84 3.98
N ALA A 37 -18.98 -2.02 4.96
CA ALA A 37 -19.10 -2.43 6.36
C ALA A 37 -20.06 -1.52 7.11
N ARG A 38 -20.76 -2.09 8.08
CA ARG A 38 -21.47 -1.37 9.14
C ARG A 38 -20.66 -1.46 10.41
N ILE A 39 -20.45 -0.32 11.07
CA ILE A 39 -19.59 -0.23 12.26
C ILE A 39 -20.40 0.38 13.40
N ARG A 40 -20.31 -0.25 14.57
CA ARG A 40 -20.86 0.27 15.82
C ARG A 40 -19.75 0.41 16.85
N PHE A 41 -19.64 1.58 17.45
CA PHE A 41 -18.76 1.84 18.57
C PHE A 41 -19.49 1.49 19.87
N VAL A 42 -18.88 0.62 20.66
CA VAL A 42 -19.41 0.19 21.96
C VAL A 42 -18.41 0.60 23.04
N ALA A 43 -18.83 1.47 23.95
CA ALA A 43 -18.00 1.81 25.10
C ALA A 43 -17.69 0.54 25.91
N ASP A 44 -16.41 0.27 26.15
CA ASP A 44 -15.94 -0.93 26.82
C ASP A 44 -14.72 -0.57 27.69
N PRO A 45 -14.92 -0.42 29.01
CA PRO A 45 -13.80 -0.08 29.89
C PRO A 45 -12.74 -1.21 30.04
N SER A 46 -13.05 -2.41 29.55
CA SER A 46 -12.12 -3.54 29.58
C SER A 46 -11.22 -3.61 28.33
N VAL A 47 -11.46 -2.76 27.31
CA VAL A 47 -10.69 -2.79 26.08
C VAL A 47 -9.22 -2.45 26.34
N VAL A 48 -8.33 -3.27 25.80
CA VAL A 48 -6.89 -3.04 25.90
C VAL A 48 -6.46 -2.12 24.77
N ARG A 49 -5.79 -1.03 25.12
CA ARG A 49 -5.20 -0.11 24.13
C ARG A 49 -4.13 -0.82 23.31
N ASP A 50 -4.10 -0.50 22.02
CA ASP A 50 -3.11 -1.07 21.12
C ASP A 50 -1.87 -0.19 21.06
N PRO A 51 -0.66 -0.71 21.34
CA PRO A 51 0.58 0.07 21.29
C PRO A 51 0.87 0.64 19.90
N LEU A 52 0.31 0.05 18.83
CA LEU A 52 0.45 0.57 17.47
C LEU A 52 -0.23 1.91 17.25
N PHE A 53 -1.15 2.33 18.15
CA PHE A 53 -1.80 3.64 18.05
C PHE A 53 -0.77 4.80 17.99
N ALA A 54 0.31 4.72 18.76
CA ALA A 54 1.37 5.71 18.74
C ALA A 54 2.04 5.89 17.35
N HIS A 55 1.88 4.91 16.47
CA HIS A 55 2.45 4.90 15.12
C HIS A 55 1.45 5.23 14.01
N VAL A 56 0.15 5.25 14.28
CA VAL A 56 -0.91 5.43 13.26
C VAL A 56 -0.66 6.67 12.39
N LEU A 57 -0.42 7.83 13.01
CA LEU A 57 -0.17 9.08 12.28
C LEU A 57 1.27 9.22 11.75
N ARG A 58 2.18 8.37 12.21
CA ARG A 58 3.60 8.39 11.81
C ARG A 58 3.92 7.35 10.73
N ARG A 59 3.06 6.37 10.55
CA ARG A 59 3.21 5.33 9.52
C ARG A 59 3.35 5.96 8.14
N ARG A 60 4.31 5.48 7.39
CA ARG A 60 4.52 5.85 5.97
C ARG A 60 4.79 4.59 5.16
N SER A 61 4.32 4.59 3.92
CA SER A 61 4.78 3.63 2.94
C SER A 61 6.11 4.10 2.37
N THR A 62 7.13 3.26 2.43
CA THR A 62 8.43 3.56 1.84
C THR A 62 8.30 3.56 0.32
N LYS A 63 8.76 4.64 -0.32
CA LYS A 63 8.72 4.83 -1.78
C LYS A 63 10.14 4.95 -2.37
N THR A 64 11.13 4.47 -1.64
CA THR A 64 12.54 4.43 -2.08
C THR A 64 13.03 3.01 -2.07
N PRO A 65 13.93 2.63 -2.99
CA PRO A 65 14.55 1.32 -2.98
C PRO A 65 15.24 1.04 -1.64
N PHE A 66 15.16 -0.19 -1.17
CA PHE A 66 15.92 -0.63 0.00
C PHE A 66 17.39 -0.88 -0.39
N ASP A 67 18.27 -0.85 0.60
CA ASP A 67 19.66 -1.25 0.43
C ASP A 67 19.73 -2.79 0.32
N THR A 68 19.90 -3.29 -0.90
CA THR A 68 19.95 -4.72 -1.17
C THR A 68 21.20 -5.41 -0.62
N ALA A 69 22.22 -4.65 -0.19
CA ALA A 69 23.39 -5.21 0.51
C ALA A 69 23.06 -5.57 1.97
N ARG A 70 21.92 -5.09 2.51
CA ARG A 70 21.46 -5.38 3.86
C ARG A 70 20.26 -6.32 3.81
N PRO A 71 20.44 -7.62 4.04
CA PRO A 71 19.33 -8.56 4.10
C PRO A 71 18.41 -8.26 5.28
N LEU A 72 17.16 -8.71 5.19
CA LEU A 72 16.23 -8.64 6.31
C LEU A 72 16.77 -9.50 7.46
N GLU A 73 16.95 -8.88 8.63
CA GLU A 73 17.51 -9.55 9.80
C GLU A 73 16.60 -10.69 10.29
N ALA A 74 17.19 -11.78 10.76
CA ALA A 74 16.46 -12.95 11.23
C ALA A 74 15.44 -12.63 12.34
N ALA A 75 15.77 -11.66 13.23
CA ALA A 75 14.84 -11.20 14.25
C ALA A 75 13.58 -10.54 13.66
N HIS A 76 13.74 -9.73 12.62
CA HIS A 76 12.60 -9.12 11.91
C HIS A 76 11.80 -10.15 11.13
N GLN A 77 12.46 -11.13 10.48
CA GLN A 77 11.79 -12.25 9.82
C GLN A 77 10.92 -13.03 10.81
N ALA A 78 11.49 -13.40 11.96
CA ALA A 78 10.79 -14.12 13.02
C ALA A 78 9.61 -13.30 13.58
N ALA A 79 9.79 -11.99 13.78
CA ALA A 79 8.73 -11.11 14.24
C ALA A 79 7.56 -11.03 13.24
N LEU A 80 7.84 -10.96 11.94
CA LEU A 80 6.82 -10.90 10.91
C LEU A 80 6.08 -12.24 10.77
N THR A 81 6.80 -13.37 10.69
CA THR A 81 6.19 -14.69 10.55
C THR A 81 5.51 -15.18 11.83
N GLY A 82 5.90 -14.66 12.98
CA GLY A 82 5.30 -14.94 14.28
C GLY A 82 4.09 -14.07 14.63
N LEU A 83 3.64 -13.18 13.73
CA LEU A 83 2.44 -12.38 13.97
C LEU A 83 1.21 -13.28 14.15
N PRO A 84 0.48 -13.15 15.27
CA PRO A 84 -0.71 -13.97 15.50
C PRO A 84 -1.81 -13.57 14.50
N LEU A 85 -2.35 -14.57 13.81
CA LEU A 85 -3.58 -14.38 13.05
C LEU A 85 -4.77 -14.29 14.01
N SER A 86 -5.71 -13.40 13.74
CA SER A 86 -6.96 -13.40 14.50
C SER A 86 -7.70 -14.73 14.35
N PRO A 87 -8.54 -15.13 15.31
CA PRO A 87 -9.32 -16.36 15.18
C PRO A 87 -10.16 -16.42 13.90
N ALA A 88 -10.69 -15.27 13.44
CA ALA A 88 -11.44 -15.19 12.20
C ALA A 88 -10.55 -15.44 10.96
N MET A 89 -9.34 -14.89 10.94
CA MET A 89 -8.39 -15.13 9.85
C MET A 89 -7.94 -16.60 9.83
N ALA A 90 -7.64 -17.16 10.99
CA ALA A 90 -7.27 -18.58 11.09
C ALA A 90 -8.41 -19.50 10.62
N ALA A 91 -9.65 -19.20 11.01
CA ALA A 91 -10.84 -19.95 10.57
C ALA A 91 -11.11 -19.81 9.06
N ALA A 92 -10.71 -18.69 8.45
CA ALA A 92 -10.77 -18.46 7.00
C ALA A 92 -9.58 -19.07 6.24
N GLY A 93 -8.75 -19.87 6.89
CA GLY A 93 -7.57 -20.48 6.26
C GLY A 93 -6.51 -19.48 5.81
N CYS A 94 -6.48 -18.29 6.42
CA CYS A 94 -5.46 -17.29 6.08
C CYS A 94 -4.07 -17.76 6.50
N GLY A 95 -3.08 -17.50 5.65
CA GLY A 95 -1.66 -17.72 5.93
C GLY A 95 -0.86 -16.46 5.67
N LEU A 96 0.14 -16.19 6.52
CA LEU A 96 1.13 -15.15 6.29
C LEU A 96 2.45 -15.82 5.87
N HIS A 97 2.99 -15.38 4.75
CA HIS A 97 4.22 -15.92 4.16
C HIS A 97 5.25 -14.82 3.99
N LEU A 98 6.52 -15.21 4.07
CA LEU A 98 7.66 -14.33 3.87
C LEU A 98 8.74 -15.06 3.07
N ALA A 99 9.26 -14.43 2.03
CA ALA A 99 10.45 -14.83 1.32
C ALA A 99 11.56 -13.78 1.53
N ALA A 100 12.69 -14.20 2.04
CA ALA A 100 13.86 -13.35 2.30
C ALA A 100 15.18 -14.01 1.86
N ASP A 101 15.13 -15.23 1.33
CA ASP A 101 16.30 -15.87 0.72
C ASP A 101 16.56 -15.30 -0.67
N ALA A 102 17.83 -15.23 -1.04
CA ALA A 102 18.28 -14.54 -2.26
C ALA A 102 17.68 -15.12 -3.55
N MET A 103 17.49 -16.43 -3.62
CA MET A 103 16.99 -17.11 -4.83
C MET A 103 15.50 -16.79 -5.04
N THR A 104 14.68 -17.03 -4.03
CA THR A 104 13.24 -16.74 -4.10
C THR A 104 12.97 -15.24 -4.29
N VAL A 105 13.75 -14.38 -3.63
CA VAL A 105 13.63 -12.92 -3.82
C VAL A 105 13.97 -12.51 -5.24
N ALA A 106 14.99 -13.12 -5.88
CA ALA A 106 15.33 -12.85 -7.27
C ALA A 106 14.19 -13.26 -8.22
N GLU A 107 13.63 -14.45 -8.06
CA GLU A 107 12.49 -14.94 -8.86
C GLU A 107 11.25 -14.02 -8.69
N LEU A 108 10.94 -13.61 -7.46
CA LEU A 108 9.82 -12.71 -7.18
C LEU A 108 10.04 -11.30 -7.73
N ARG A 109 11.30 -10.83 -7.76
CA ARG A 109 11.63 -9.55 -8.44
C ARG A 109 11.37 -9.64 -9.94
N ASP A 110 11.76 -10.73 -10.59
CA ASP A 110 11.54 -10.93 -12.02
C ASP A 110 10.04 -10.97 -12.37
N ILE A 111 9.26 -11.71 -11.59
CA ILE A 111 7.80 -11.76 -11.74
C ILE A 111 7.18 -10.36 -11.51
N THR A 112 7.55 -9.70 -10.42
CA THR A 112 7.00 -8.38 -10.07
C THR A 112 7.44 -7.31 -11.07
N GLY A 113 8.70 -7.37 -11.55
CA GLY A 113 9.20 -6.47 -12.58
C GLY A 113 8.43 -6.61 -13.89
N SER A 114 8.17 -7.84 -14.31
CA SER A 114 7.34 -8.12 -15.49
C SER A 114 5.91 -7.62 -15.32
N ALA A 115 5.32 -7.78 -14.13
CA ALA A 115 3.98 -7.28 -13.82
C ALA A 115 3.92 -5.75 -13.85
N VAL A 116 4.92 -5.07 -13.29
CA VAL A 116 5.06 -3.60 -13.35
C VAL A 116 5.18 -3.12 -14.80
N ASP A 117 5.97 -3.80 -15.62
CA ASP A 117 6.08 -3.44 -17.03
C ASP A 117 4.75 -3.57 -17.77
N ILE A 118 3.98 -4.62 -17.52
CA ILE A 118 2.64 -4.79 -18.08
C ILE A 118 1.71 -3.67 -17.60
N GLU A 119 1.71 -3.36 -16.31
CA GLU A 119 0.89 -2.29 -15.74
C GLU A 119 1.21 -0.93 -16.37
N MET A 120 2.49 -0.56 -16.42
CA MET A 120 2.93 0.73 -16.94
C MET A 120 2.65 0.88 -18.45
N HIS A 121 2.69 -0.20 -19.23
CA HIS A 121 2.42 -0.18 -20.67
C HIS A 121 0.95 -0.47 -21.02
N THR A 122 0.09 -0.73 -20.04
CA THR A 122 -1.35 -0.87 -20.23
C THR A 122 -2.04 0.48 -19.97
N PRO A 123 -2.57 1.17 -20.99
CA PRO A 123 -3.03 2.56 -20.86
C PRO A 123 -4.06 2.79 -19.75
N ARG A 124 -4.95 1.83 -19.52
CA ARG A 124 -6.01 1.94 -18.49
C ARG A 124 -5.40 1.92 -17.10
N THR A 125 -4.58 0.93 -16.78
CA THR A 125 -3.98 0.77 -15.45
C THR A 125 -2.97 1.88 -15.16
N HIS A 126 -2.15 2.24 -16.16
CA HIS A 126 -1.23 3.35 -16.03
C HIS A 126 -1.95 4.67 -15.76
N ARG A 127 -3.09 4.93 -16.44
CA ARG A 127 -3.90 6.13 -16.20
C ARG A 127 -4.39 6.21 -14.75
N GLU A 128 -4.87 5.11 -14.20
CA GLU A 128 -5.33 5.07 -12.81
C GLU A 128 -4.22 5.52 -11.84
N SER A 129 -2.98 5.07 -12.05
CA SER A 129 -1.82 5.49 -11.25
C SER A 129 -1.46 6.96 -11.48
N ILE A 130 -1.50 7.44 -12.73
CA ILE A 130 -1.20 8.85 -13.06
C ILE A 130 -2.24 9.82 -12.50
N ASP A 131 -3.51 9.45 -12.50
CA ASP A 131 -4.58 10.28 -11.95
C ASP A 131 -4.46 10.44 -10.42
N LEU A 132 -3.80 9.50 -9.75
CA LEU A 132 -3.47 9.57 -8.32
C LEU A 132 -2.20 10.38 -8.00
N LEU A 133 -1.44 10.87 -8.98
CA LEU A 133 -0.28 11.70 -8.71
C LEU A 133 -0.69 13.05 -8.09
N ARG A 134 0.00 13.43 -7.02
CA ARG A 134 -0.09 14.75 -6.38
C ARG A 134 1.25 15.44 -6.53
N ILE A 135 1.32 16.42 -7.43
CA ILE A 135 2.58 17.03 -7.85
C ILE A 135 2.76 18.39 -7.18
N GLY A 136 3.68 18.44 -6.21
CA GLY A 136 4.01 19.63 -5.44
C GLY A 136 3.09 19.89 -4.26
N ALA A 137 3.57 20.72 -3.31
CA ALA A 137 2.94 20.91 -2.00
C ALA A 137 1.45 21.30 -2.09
N ALA A 138 1.08 22.17 -3.01
CA ALA A 138 -0.30 22.65 -3.13
C ALA A 138 -1.31 21.53 -3.47
N GLU A 139 -0.94 20.58 -4.35
CA GLU A 139 -1.81 19.42 -4.62
C GLU A 139 -1.81 18.44 -3.45
N ILE A 140 -0.65 18.21 -2.84
CA ILE A 140 -0.51 17.31 -1.68
C ILE A 140 -1.33 17.82 -0.49
N ASP A 141 -1.31 19.12 -0.24
CA ASP A 141 -2.07 19.73 0.87
C ASP A 141 -3.59 19.73 0.60
N ALA A 142 -3.98 19.94 -0.67
CA ALA A 142 -5.38 19.92 -1.08
C ALA A 142 -5.98 18.50 -1.11
N HIS A 143 -5.16 17.50 -1.45
CA HIS A 143 -5.55 16.09 -1.61
C HIS A 143 -4.54 15.22 -0.86
N ARG A 144 -4.86 14.88 0.39
CA ARG A 144 -3.99 14.06 1.26
C ARG A 144 -4.10 12.57 0.98
N ASP A 145 -4.24 12.22 -0.27
CA ASP A 145 -4.35 10.87 -0.82
C ASP A 145 -3.41 10.70 -2.01
N GLY A 146 -3.32 9.50 -2.55
CA GLY A 146 -2.58 9.22 -3.79
C GLY A 146 -1.07 9.14 -3.62
N ILE A 147 -0.35 9.50 -4.67
CA ILE A 147 1.09 9.35 -4.81
C ILE A 147 1.76 10.73 -4.80
N ASP A 148 2.46 11.03 -3.72
CA ASP A 148 3.09 12.35 -3.51
C ASP A 148 4.40 12.47 -4.30
N LEU A 149 4.48 13.45 -5.17
CA LEU A 149 5.72 13.89 -5.82
C LEU A 149 6.11 15.27 -5.29
N HIS A 150 7.01 15.29 -4.31
CA HIS A 150 7.43 16.50 -3.62
C HIS A 150 8.94 16.78 -3.78
N GLY A 151 9.32 17.99 -3.45
CA GLY A 151 10.71 18.45 -3.48
C GLY A 151 10.99 19.43 -4.63
N PRO A 152 12.16 20.11 -4.57
CA PRO A 152 12.49 21.18 -5.52
C PRO A 152 12.49 20.72 -6.98
N MET A 153 12.95 19.50 -7.24
CA MET A 153 13.00 18.93 -8.59
C MET A 153 11.60 18.84 -9.20
N PHE A 154 10.65 18.24 -8.52
CA PHE A 154 9.28 18.11 -9.01
C PHE A 154 8.56 19.44 -9.13
N TRP A 155 8.84 20.39 -8.23
CA TRP A 155 8.33 21.74 -8.33
C TRP A 155 8.79 22.45 -9.61
N TRP A 156 10.09 22.39 -9.95
CA TRP A 156 10.63 22.94 -11.18
C TRP A 156 10.11 22.23 -12.41
N MET A 157 10.07 20.89 -12.42
CA MET A 157 9.54 20.11 -13.54
C MET A 157 8.08 20.47 -13.84
N LYS A 158 7.26 20.64 -12.79
CA LYS A 158 5.86 21.07 -12.93
C LYS A 158 5.79 22.48 -13.51
N ARG A 159 6.56 23.43 -12.98
CA ARG A 159 6.57 24.83 -13.44
C ARG A 159 7.03 24.98 -14.88
N LEU A 160 7.97 24.16 -15.32
CA LEU A 160 8.45 24.13 -16.70
C LEU A 160 7.57 23.29 -17.64
N GLY A 161 6.48 22.71 -17.13
CA GLY A 161 5.60 21.84 -17.91
C GLY A 161 6.25 20.52 -18.35
N LEU A 162 7.34 20.11 -17.69
CA LEU A 162 8.02 18.82 -17.96
C LEU A 162 7.35 17.65 -17.26
N MET A 163 6.70 17.91 -16.12
CA MET A 163 5.92 16.94 -15.38
C MET A 163 4.44 17.34 -15.41
N THR A 164 3.70 16.76 -16.35
CA THR A 164 2.23 16.86 -16.44
C THR A 164 1.67 15.47 -16.56
N ARG A 165 0.39 15.28 -16.17
CA ARG A 165 -0.30 13.97 -16.32
C ARG A 165 -0.31 13.49 -17.77
N GLU A 166 -0.49 14.42 -18.72
CA GLU A 166 -0.44 14.10 -20.15
C GLU A 166 0.93 13.56 -20.58
N LYS A 167 2.01 14.22 -20.19
CA LYS A 167 3.37 13.76 -20.49
C LYS A 167 3.71 12.45 -19.78
N ALA A 168 3.24 12.28 -18.56
CA ALA A 168 3.41 11.02 -17.84
C ALA A 168 2.67 9.84 -18.50
N MET A 169 1.63 10.11 -19.30
CA MET A 169 0.93 9.13 -20.13
C MET A 169 1.54 8.93 -21.52
N THR A 170 2.52 9.73 -21.91
CA THR A 170 3.06 9.72 -23.29
C THR A 170 4.43 9.04 -23.32
N PRO A 171 4.56 7.83 -23.90
CA PRO A 171 5.83 7.12 -24.02
C PRO A 171 6.93 7.98 -24.67
N GLY A 172 8.16 7.85 -24.15
CA GLY A 172 9.33 8.59 -24.65
C GLY A 172 9.44 10.02 -24.15
N THR A 173 8.57 10.46 -23.26
CA THR A 173 8.76 11.70 -22.52
C THR A 173 9.55 11.47 -21.24
N MET A 174 10.26 12.50 -20.76
CA MET A 174 10.99 12.42 -19.49
C MET A 174 10.09 12.00 -18.31
N ALA A 175 8.84 12.43 -18.29
CA ALA A 175 7.89 12.10 -17.24
C ALA A 175 7.47 10.63 -17.30
N TRP A 176 7.26 10.07 -18.48
CA TRP A 176 6.98 8.66 -18.70
C TRP A 176 8.18 7.78 -18.33
N ASP A 177 9.33 8.02 -18.97
CA ASP A 177 10.54 7.22 -18.78
C ASP A 177 10.97 7.22 -17.31
N GLY A 178 10.97 8.42 -16.68
CA GLY A 178 11.26 8.56 -15.26
C GLY A 178 10.26 7.84 -14.34
N GLY A 179 8.99 7.77 -14.71
CA GLY A 179 7.97 7.01 -13.98
C GLY A 179 8.19 5.50 -14.05
N VAL A 180 8.51 5.00 -15.25
CA VAL A 180 8.82 3.57 -15.47
C VAL A 180 10.09 3.18 -14.71
N ASP A 181 11.16 3.97 -14.81
CA ASP A 181 12.42 3.70 -14.12
C ASP A 181 12.26 3.74 -12.60
N TYR A 182 11.43 4.67 -12.08
CA TYR A 182 11.13 4.76 -10.66
C TYR A 182 10.39 3.50 -10.16
N ALA A 183 9.38 3.03 -10.90
CA ALA A 183 8.64 1.82 -10.56
C ALA A 183 9.53 0.57 -10.60
N ARG A 184 10.37 0.43 -11.63
CA ARG A 184 11.36 -0.65 -11.73
C ARG A 184 12.39 -0.59 -10.59
N GLY A 185 12.81 0.60 -10.20
CA GLY A 185 13.75 0.80 -9.10
C GLY A 185 13.24 0.27 -7.77
N TRP A 186 11.95 0.37 -7.48
CA TRP A 186 11.36 -0.23 -6.27
C TRP A 186 11.49 -1.74 -6.27
N VAL A 187 11.15 -2.37 -7.39
CA VAL A 187 11.23 -3.83 -7.52
C VAL A 187 12.66 -4.29 -7.37
N ALA A 188 13.60 -3.65 -8.09
CA ALA A 188 15.02 -3.99 -8.01
C ALA A 188 15.59 -3.82 -6.59
N GLY A 189 15.09 -2.83 -5.84
CA GLY A 189 15.52 -2.55 -4.46
C GLY A 189 14.77 -3.33 -3.38
N THR A 190 13.96 -4.33 -3.71
CA THR A 190 13.21 -5.11 -2.71
C THR A 190 14.08 -6.22 -2.11
N ASN A 191 14.15 -6.32 -0.78
CA ASN A 191 14.96 -7.33 -0.06
C ASN A 191 14.18 -8.54 0.42
N ALA A 192 12.86 -8.43 0.50
CA ALA A 192 11.98 -9.50 0.95
C ALA A 192 10.57 -9.27 0.39
N PHE A 193 9.82 -10.35 0.24
CA PHE A 193 8.41 -10.32 -0.15
C PHE A 193 7.57 -10.95 0.95
N GLY A 194 6.47 -10.30 1.30
CA GLY A 194 5.47 -10.85 2.20
C GLY A 194 4.11 -10.89 1.52
N TRP A 195 3.35 -11.97 1.72
CA TRP A 195 2.00 -12.08 1.18
C TRP A 195 1.08 -12.83 2.10
N LEU A 196 -0.21 -12.58 1.92
CA LEU A 196 -1.28 -13.28 2.60
C LEU A 196 -1.95 -14.25 1.62
N THR A 197 -2.26 -15.44 2.10
CA THR A 197 -3.11 -16.41 1.38
C THR A 197 -4.42 -16.59 2.11
N THR A 198 -5.47 -16.93 1.36
CA THR A 198 -6.78 -17.41 1.88
C THR A 198 -7.17 -18.65 1.10
N THR A 199 -7.90 -19.54 1.73
CA THR A 199 -8.52 -20.73 1.09
C THR A 199 -9.90 -20.37 0.56
#